data_45a9390ca65ce020c7ac45925bc59346
#
_entry.id   45a9390ca65ce020c7ac45925bc59346
#
_cell.length_a   1.000
_cell.length_b   1.000
_cell.length_c   1.000
_cell.angle_alpha   90.00
_cell.angle_beta   90.00
_cell.angle_gamma   90.00
#
_symmetry.space_group_name_H-M   'P 1'
#
loop_
_entity.id
_entity.type
_entity.pdbx_description
1 polymer ?
#
loop_
_entity_poly.entity_id
_entity_poly.type
_entity_poly.pdbx_seq_one_letter_code
_entity_poly.pdbx_strand_id
1 'polypeptide(L)'
;DYARQTFPVFADNLSGDILIRYAGINGWKSYFKGKSQEAAYIRTRLHPSRCTNGMPKYLTPRGAGTEVFFPPLILEAYQQSTEIKTLVVTEGEFKAFKACIHGLFCVGVQGIHNTHEKDPDCGNILNTELQAVIRTCKVKNLIFLLDNDCLTVEYEEDKDLAKRPTLFYSAVRNFREYTKHLDCDVYFAHLNPE
;
A
#
# COMPACT_ATOMS: atom_id res chain seq x y z
N ASP A 1 -14.41 -4.17 20.09
CA ASP A 1 -12.98 -4.44 20.12
C ASP A 1 -12.44 -4.81 18.72
N TYR A 2 -12.72 -3.94 17.75
CA TYR A 2 -12.38 -4.10 16.35
C TYR A 2 -10.84 -4.20 16.14
N ALA A 3 -10.06 -3.43 16.89
CA ALA A 3 -8.59 -3.46 16.80
C ALA A 3 -7.99 -4.83 17.16
N ARG A 4 -8.62 -5.58 18.09
CA ARG A 4 -8.17 -6.93 18.44
C ARG A 4 -8.63 -8.01 17.46
N GLN A 5 -9.72 -7.76 16.73
CA GLN A 5 -10.21 -8.68 15.69
C GLN A 5 -9.54 -8.43 14.34
N THR A 6 -8.92 -7.25 14.15
CA THR A 6 -8.46 -6.81 12.83
C THR A 6 -7.03 -7.19 12.51
N PHE A 7 -6.26 -7.65 13.50
CA PHE A 7 -4.88 -8.04 13.21
C PHE A 7 -4.59 -9.46 13.62
N PRO A 8 -4.24 -10.20 12.61
CA PRO A 8 -2.97 -10.87 12.70
C PRO A 8 -2.15 -10.74 11.41
N VAL A 9 -0.96 -10.15 11.56
CA VAL A 9 0.16 -10.54 10.73
C VAL A 9 0.57 -11.90 11.29
N PHE A 10 0.37 -12.96 10.53
CA PHE A 10 0.69 -14.31 10.99
C PHE A 10 2.04 -14.76 10.42
N ALA A 11 2.89 -15.33 11.28
CA ALA A 11 3.99 -16.13 10.80
C ALA A 11 3.47 -17.55 10.54
N ASP A 12 3.74 -18.10 9.36
CA ASP A 12 3.57 -19.52 9.09
C ASP A 12 4.71 -20.28 9.80
N ASN A 13 4.38 -20.97 10.89
CA ASN A 13 5.36 -21.68 11.71
C ASN A 13 6.06 -22.83 10.97
N LEU A 14 5.51 -23.34 9.86
CA LEU A 14 6.10 -24.43 9.09
C LEU A 14 7.15 -23.97 8.09
N SER A 15 6.91 -22.82 7.46
CA SER A 15 7.79 -22.27 6.42
C SER A 15 8.49 -20.98 6.84
N GLY A 16 8.08 -20.37 7.95
CA GLY A 16 8.55 -19.07 8.41
C GLY A 16 8.06 -17.89 7.55
N ASP A 17 7.12 -18.12 6.64
CA ASP A 17 6.51 -17.06 5.86
C ASP A 17 5.59 -16.20 6.74
N ILE A 18 5.39 -14.95 6.36
CA ILE A 18 4.47 -14.05 7.04
C ILE A 18 3.23 -13.86 6.18
N LEU A 19 2.09 -14.24 6.73
CA LEU A 19 0.78 -14.04 6.11
C LEU A 19 0.21 -12.69 6.53
N ILE A 20 -0.15 -11.86 5.56
CA ILE A 20 -0.69 -10.52 5.78
C ILE A 20 -2.12 -10.52 5.27
N ARG A 21 -3.09 -10.57 6.17
CA ARG A 21 -4.50 -10.48 5.84
C ARG A 21 -4.90 -9.00 5.74
N TYR A 22 -5.61 -8.66 4.69
CA TYR A 22 -6.04 -7.29 4.45
C TYR A 22 -7.45 -7.05 5.00
N ALA A 23 -7.61 -5.92 5.64
CA ALA A 23 -8.90 -5.35 5.96
C ALA A 23 -9.08 -4.04 5.19
N GLY A 24 -10.30 -3.79 4.73
CA GLY A 24 -10.71 -2.53 4.15
C GLY A 24 -11.71 -1.81 5.07
N ILE A 25 -12.24 -0.70 4.61
CA ILE A 25 -13.20 0.11 5.37
C ILE A 25 -14.52 -0.62 5.67
N ASN A 26 -14.85 -1.63 4.87
CA ASN A 26 -16.06 -2.46 5.00
C ASN A 26 -15.80 -3.83 5.63
N GLY A 27 -14.62 -4.07 6.20
CA GLY A 27 -14.26 -5.34 6.82
C GLY A 27 -13.12 -6.08 6.10
N TRP A 28 -13.07 -7.40 6.28
CA TRP A 28 -12.01 -8.21 5.69
C TRP A 28 -12.09 -8.25 4.17
N LYS A 29 -10.95 -8.05 3.51
CA LYS A 29 -10.85 -8.16 2.06
C LYS A 29 -10.94 -9.61 1.62
N SER A 30 -11.67 -9.82 0.54
CA SER A 30 -11.77 -11.09 -0.17
C SER A 30 -11.60 -10.89 -1.68
N TYR A 31 -11.38 -11.97 -2.40
CA TYR A 31 -11.32 -12.00 -3.86
C TYR A 31 -11.96 -13.28 -4.38
N PHE A 32 -12.40 -13.25 -5.62
CA PHE A 32 -12.95 -14.44 -6.27
C PHE A 32 -11.85 -15.23 -6.97
N LYS A 33 -11.65 -16.48 -6.52
CA LYS A 33 -10.81 -17.45 -7.19
C LYS A 33 -11.62 -18.14 -8.32
N GLY A 34 -11.38 -17.70 -9.56
CA GLY A 34 -12.25 -18.09 -10.68
C GLY A 34 -13.61 -17.40 -10.62
N LYS A 35 -14.70 -18.11 -11.02
CA LYS A 35 -16.03 -17.49 -11.14
C LYS A 35 -16.90 -17.59 -9.87
N SER A 36 -16.56 -18.42 -8.92
CA SER A 36 -17.51 -18.76 -7.84
C SER A 36 -16.94 -18.96 -6.45
N GLN A 37 -15.63 -19.05 -6.28
CA GLN A 37 -15.05 -19.29 -4.96
C GLN A 37 -14.50 -18.01 -4.37
N GLU A 38 -15.16 -17.48 -3.34
CA GLU A 38 -14.65 -16.38 -2.54
C GLU A 38 -13.55 -16.89 -1.61
N ALA A 39 -12.46 -16.16 -1.53
CA ALA A 39 -11.32 -16.45 -0.68
C ALA A 39 -10.80 -15.19 0.00
N ALA A 40 -10.25 -15.32 1.20
CA ALA A 40 -9.64 -14.20 1.91
C ALA A 40 -8.46 -13.64 1.13
N TYR A 41 -8.36 -12.30 1.07
CA TYR A 41 -7.21 -11.63 0.49
C TYR A 41 -6.04 -11.68 1.49
N ILE A 42 -5.10 -12.57 1.23
CA ILE A 42 -3.91 -12.76 2.06
C ILE A 42 -2.68 -12.65 1.17
N ARG A 43 -1.85 -11.67 1.45
CA ARG A 43 -0.54 -11.54 0.83
C ARG A 43 0.51 -12.24 1.67
N THR A 44 1.42 -12.96 1.06
CA THR A 44 2.45 -13.72 1.76
C THR A 44 3.82 -13.09 1.53
N ARG A 45 4.49 -12.72 2.60
CA ARG A 45 5.91 -12.39 2.55
C ARG A 45 6.72 -13.66 2.79
N LEU A 46 7.47 -14.08 1.78
CA LEU A 46 8.30 -15.28 1.87
C LEU A 46 9.44 -15.09 2.86
N HIS A 47 9.75 -16.16 3.59
CA HIS A 47 10.95 -16.23 4.40
C HIS A 47 12.19 -16.06 3.51
N PRO A 48 13.27 -15.37 3.95
CA PRO A 48 14.45 -15.12 3.13
C PRO A 48 15.05 -16.38 2.48
N SER A 49 15.02 -17.53 3.16
CA SER A 49 15.52 -18.81 2.61
C SER A 49 14.72 -19.34 1.42
N ARG A 50 13.49 -18.83 1.21
CA ARG A 50 12.63 -19.19 0.08
C ARG A 50 12.69 -18.18 -1.06
N CYS A 51 13.31 -17.04 -0.83
CA CYS A 51 13.54 -16.03 -1.86
C CYS A 51 14.76 -16.43 -2.70
N THR A 52 14.61 -17.43 -3.56
CA THR A 52 15.65 -17.82 -4.52
C THR A 52 15.65 -16.87 -5.72
N ASN A 53 16.72 -16.90 -6.52
CA ASN A 53 16.88 -16.03 -7.68
C ASN A 53 15.64 -16.06 -8.59
N GLY A 54 15.03 -14.89 -8.82
CA GLY A 54 13.84 -14.73 -9.65
C GLY A 54 12.49 -14.89 -8.92
N MET A 55 12.46 -15.33 -7.66
CA MET A 55 11.23 -15.39 -6.88
C MET A 55 10.92 -14.03 -6.25
N PRO A 56 9.68 -13.53 -6.37
CA PRO A 56 9.30 -12.29 -5.72
C PRO A 56 9.29 -12.47 -4.19
N LYS A 57 9.75 -11.45 -3.47
CA LYS A 57 9.74 -11.41 -1.99
C LYS A 57 8.33 -11.53 -1.40
N TYR A 58 7.34 -11.08 -2.15
CA TYR A 58 5.93 -11.12 -1.77
C TYR A 58 5.10 -11.83 -2.82
N LEU A 59 4.18 -12.68 -2.37
CA LEU A 59 3.19 -13.32 -3.22
C LEU A 59 1.82 -12.70 -2.96
N THR A 60 1.20 -12.20 -4.01
CA THR A 60 -0.19 -11.75 -4.01
C THR A 60 -1.08 -12.89 -4.51
N PRO A 61 -2.31 -13.06 -4.00
CA PRO A 61 -3.21 -14.10 -4.48
C PRO A 61 -3.42 -13.98 -5.99
N ARG A 62 -3.28 -15.11 -6.68
CA ARG A 62 -3.40 -15.12 -8.16
C ARG A 62 -4.81 -14.75 -8.59
N GLY A 63 -4.93 -13.76 -9.48
CA GLY A 63 -6.21 -13.27 -9.97
C GLY A 63 -6.89 -12.23 -9.08
N ALA A 64 -6.31 -11.94 -7.91
CA ALA A 64 -6.72 -10.79 -7.12
C ALA A 64 -6.05 -9.52 -7.66
N GLY A 65 -6.73 -8.40 -7.60
CA GLY A 65 -6.14 -7.09 -7.86
C GLY A 65 -5.13 -6.69 -6.77
N THR A 66 -4.61 -5.48 -6.89
CA THR A 66 -3.80 -4.86 -5.84
C THR A 66 -4.71 -4.12 -4.89
N GLU A 67 -4.43 -4.24 -3.59
CA GLU A 67 -5.20 -3.61 -2.52
C GLU A 67 -4.33 -2.66 -1.71
N VAL A 68 -4.94 -1.61 -1.19
CA VAL A 68 -4.31 -0.74 -0.19
C VAL A 68 -4.38 -1.43 1.17
N PHE A 69 -3.27 -1.41 1.88
CA PHE A 69 -3.18 -1.93 3.24
C PHE A 69 -3.51 -0.82 4.24
N PHE A 70 -4.60 -1.01 4.98
CA PHE A 70 -5.04 -0.10 6.03
C PHE A 70 -4.69 -0.70 7.40
N PRO A 71 -3.70 -0.14 8.11
CA PRO A 71 -3.47 -0.51 9.51
C PRO A 71 -4.67 -0.20 10.40
N PRO A 72 -4.83 -0.88 11.57
CA PRO A 72 -5.97 -0.68 12.48
C PRO A 72 -6.21 0.77 12.86
N LEU A 73 -5.16 1.54 13.12
CA LEU A 73 -5.27 2.98 13.44
C LEU A 73 -6.04 3.77 12.38
N ILE A 74 -5.84 3.45 11.09
CA ILE A 74 -6.54 4.10 9.99
C ILE A 74 -8.01 3.69 9.95
N LEU A 75 -8.28 2.40 10.12
CA LEU A 75 -9.65 1.88 10.09
C LEU A 75 -10.47 2.40 11.28
N GLU A 76 -9.85 2.50 12.45
CA GLU A 76 -10.46 3.11 13.63
C GLU A 76 -10.77 4.59 13.41
N ALA A 77 -9.79 5.36 12.89
CA ALA A 77 -10.00 6.76 12.55
C ALA A 77 -11.14 6.95 11.53
N TYR A 78 -11.20 6.08 10.51
CA TYR A 78 -12.29 6.09 9.52
C TYR A 78 -13.65 5.85 10.16
N GLN A 79 -13.77 4.81 11.02
CA GLN A 79 -15.04 4.46 11.68
C GLN A 79 -15.54 5.57 12.60
N GLN A 80 -14.62 6.23 13.29
CA GLN A 80 -14.91 7.34 14.21
C GLN A 80 -15.00 8.70 13.50
N SER A 81 -14.76 8.75 12.18
CA SER A 81 -14.66 10.00 11.42
C SER A 81 -13.66 11.00 12.03
N THR A 82 -12.57 10.46 12.58
CA THR A 82 -11.52 11.27 13.22
C THR A 82 -10.77 12.07 12.15
N GLU A 83 -10.58 13.36 12.39
CA GLU A 83 -9.80 14.20 11.48
C GLU A 83 -8.31 13.79 11.47
N ILE A 84 -7.78 13.60 10.26
CA ILE A 84 -6.36 13.28 10.04
C ILE A 84 -5.71 14.49 9.35
N LYS A 85 -4.85 15.20 10.10
CA LYS A 85 -4.13 16.34 9.53
C LYS A 85 -3.21 15.90 8.40
N THR A 86 -2.49 14.82 8.59
CA THR A 86 -1.51 14.31 7.61
C THR A 86 -1.64 12.80 7.49
N LEU A 87 -1.87 12.32 6.27
CA LEU A 87 -1.89 10.89 5.92
C LEU A 87 -0.70 10.59 5.02
N VAL A 88 0.06 9.56 5.38
CA VAL A 88 1.20 9.08 4.60
C VAL A 88 0.77 7.86 3.79
N VAL A 89 1.16 7.81 2.53
CA VAL A 89 1.06 6.63 1.65
C VAL A 89 2.48 6.15 1.38
N THR A 90 2.81 4.92 1.75
CA THR A 90 4.17 4.36 1.57
C THR A 90 4.13 2.99 0.92
N GLU A 91 5.23 2.58 0.31
CA GLU A 91 5.36 1.22 -0.20
C GLU A 91 5.59 0.23 0.95
N GLY A 92 4.73 -0.79 1.00
CA GLY A 92 4.85 -1.94 1.89
C GLY A 92 4.07 -1.83 3.20
N GLU A 93 3.55 -2.98 3.60
CA GLU A 93 2.62 -3.14 4.72
C GLU A 93 3.30 -2.89 6.07
N PHE A 94 4.54 -3.41 6.22
CA PHE A 94 5.26 -3.32 7.50
C PHE A 94 5.69 -1.89 7.83
N LYS A 95 6.05 -1.10 6.83
CA LYS A 95 6.38 0.32 7.03
C LYS A 95 5.15 1.09 7.49
N ALA A 96 4.02 0.91 6.81
CA ALA A 96 2.77 1.54 7.18
C ALA A 96 2.31 1.12 8.59
N PHE A 97 2.39 -0.18 8.90
CA PHE A 97 2.02 -0.69 10.20
C PHE A 97 2.92 -0.14 11.32
N LYS A 98 4.24 -0.16 11.10
CA LYS A 98 5.20 0.41 12.06
C LYS A 98 4.97 1.90 12.29
N ALA A 99 4.72 2.67 11.23
CA ALA A 99 4.39 4.08 11.35
C ALA A 99 3.15 4.30 12.24
N CYS A 100 2.09 3.51 12.04
CA CYS A 100 0.87 3.57 12.84
C CYS A 100 1.09 3.18 14.31
N ILE A 101 1.96 2.21 14.62
CA ILE A 101 2.35 1.90 16.01
C ILE A 101 2.96 3.12 16.71
N HIS A 102 3.67 3.96 15.96
CA HIS A 102 4.25 5.22 16.46
C HIS A 102 3.30 6.42 16.36
N GLY A 103 2.02 6.20 16.12
CA GLY A 103 1.00 7.25 16.06
C GLY A 103 0.95 8.05 14.77
N LEU A 104 1.66 7.63 13.72
CA LEU A 104 1.61 8.28 12.41
C LEU A 104 0.54 7.62 11.55
N PHE A 105 -0.41 8.39 11.05
CA PHE A 105 -1.41 7.88 10.12
C PHE A 105 -0.75 7.53 8.77
N CYS A 106 -0.68 6.23 8.48
CA CYS A 106 0.02 5.72 7.31
C CYS A 106 -0.70 4.52 6.70
N VAL A 107 -0.80 4.48 5.39
CA VAL A 107 -1.32 3.35 4.61
C VAL A 107 -0.21 2.76 3.74
N GLY A 108 -0.31 1.47 3.46
CA GLY A 108 0.67 0.74 2.65
C GLY A 108 0.13 0.40 1.27
N VAL A 109 0.98 0.54 0.23
CA VAL A 109 0.68 0.06 -1.12
C VAL A 109 1.65 -1.05 -1.52
N GLN A 110 1.21 -1.93 -2.42
CA GLN A 110 1.97 -3.14 -2.82
C GLN A 110 3.08 -2.84 -3.86
N GLY A 111 3.39 -1.59 -4.07
CA GLY A 111 4.36 -1.05 -5.00
C GLY A 111 3.97 0.37 -5.38
N ILE A 112 4.93 1.19 -5.75
CA ILE A 112 4.74 2.64 -6.00
C ILE A 112 3.69 2.96 -7.07
N HIS A 113 3.41 2.03 -7.98
CA HIS A 113 2.40 2.20 -9.02
C HIS A 113 1.00 1.69 -8.60
N ASN A 114 0.87 1.02 -7.47
CA ASN A 114 -0.36 0.32 -7.05
C ASN A 114 -1.22 1.17 -6.11
N THR A 115 -1.38 2.43 -6.43
CA THR A 115 -2.21 3.39 -5.69
C THR A 115 -3.60 3.57 -6.31
N HIS A 116 -3.84 2.92 -7.45
CA HIS A 116 -5.04 3.11 -8.26
C HIS A 116 -5.80 1.81 -8.49
N GLU A 117 -7.03 1.95 -8.93
CA GLU A 117 -7.87 0.88 -9.47
C GLU A 117 -8.48 1.32 -10.81
N LYS A 118 -9.02 0.36 -11.54
CA LYS A 118 -9.70 0.64 -12.81
C LYS A 118 -11.16 0.94 -12.58
N ASP A 119 -11.59 2.11 -12.99
CA ASP A 119 -12.98 2.49 -13.10
C ASP A 119 -13.43 2.30 -14.56
N PRO A 120 -14.62 1.72 -14.81
CA PRO A 120 -15.10 1.47 -16.17
C PRO A 120 -15.25 2.73 -17.02
N ASP A 121 -15.62 3.84 -16.40
CA ASP A 121 -15.97 5.10 -17.10
C ASP A 121 -14.79 6.09 -17.11
N CYS A 122 -14.03 6.12 -16.02
CA CYS A 122 -12.97 7.12 -15.81
C CYS A 122 -11.54 6.60 -16.06
N GLY A 123 -11.37 5.29 -16.29
CA GLY A 123 -10.06 4.67 -16.42
C GLY A 123 -9.38 4.43 -15.08
N ASN A 124 -8.13 4.86 -14.92
CA ASN A 124 -7.43 4.69 -13.65
C ASN A 124 -7.79 5.82 -12.69
N ILE A 125 -8.30 5.47 -11.51
CA ILE A 125 -8.61 6.38 -10.41
C ILE A 125 -7.85 5.99 -9.17
N LEU A 126 -7.66 6.91 -8.20
CA LEU A 126 -7.14 6.54 -6.89
C LEU A 126 -8.02 5.44 -6.29
N ASN A 127 -7.42 4.49 -5.58
CA ASN A 127 -8.16 3.43 -4.89
C ASN A 127 -9.36 4.01 -4.10
N THR A 128 -10.56 3.47 -4.33
CA THR A 128 -11.82 4.05 -3.82
C THR A 128 -11.90 4.06 -2.30
N GLU A 129 -11.36 3.05 -1.62
CA GLU A 129 -11.34 3.04 -0.15
C GLU A 129 -10.35 4.07 0.40
N LEU A 130 -9.21 4.27 -0.28
CA LEU A 130 -8.28 5.35 0.09
C LEU A 130 -8.92 6.72 -0.08
N GLN A 131 -9.67 6.94 -1.17
CA GLN A 131 -10.46 8.16 -1.35
C GLN A 131 -11.49 8.35 -0.23
N ALA A 132 -12.18 7.27 0.16
CA ALA A 132 -13.17 7.31 1.24
C ALA A 132 -12.50 7.69 2.57
N VAL A 133 -11.34 7.13 2.90
CA VAL A 133 -10.57 7.51 4.10
C VAL A 133 -10.19 8.99 4.05
N ILE A 134 -9.64 9.47 2.92
CA ILE A 134 -9.22 10.87 2.77
C ILE A 134 -10.40 11.82 3.00
N ARG A 135 -11.56 11.53 2.43
CA ARG A 135 -12.76 12.38 2.55
C ARG A 135 -13.37 12.31 3.94
N THR A 136 -13.59 11.11 4.47
CA THR A 136 -14.25 10.91 5.79
C THR A 136 -13.41 11.46 6.93
N CYS A 137 -12.09 11.23 6.88
CA CYS A 137 -11.16 11.74 7.89
C CYS A 137 -10.68 13.19 7.60
N LYS A 138 -11.23 13.84 6.59
CA LYS A 138 -10.90 15.24 6.22
C LYS A 138 -9.40 15.50 6.16
N VAL A 139 -8.68 14.60 5.50
CA VAL A 139 -7.21 14.69 5.37
C VAL A 139 -6.82 16.02 4.73
N LYS A 140 -5.91 16.75 5.37
CA LYS A 140 -5.41 18.05 4.86
C LYS A 140 -4.16 17.89 4.02
N ASN A 141 -3.23 17.06 4.49
CA ASN A 141 -1.98 16.81 3.79
C ASN A 141 -1.88 15.32 3.47
N LEU A 142 -1.67 15.00 2.21
CA LEU A 142 -1.43 13.66 1.71
C LEU A 142 0.02 13.56 1.25
N ILE A 143 0.82 12.72 1.91
CA ILE A 143 2.25 12.57 1.61
C ILE A 143 2.47 11.22 0.94
N PHE A 144 2.94 11.21 -0.30
CA PHE A 144 3.44 10.00 -0.93
C PHE A 144 4.93 9.84 -0.60
N LEU A 145 5.23 8.91 0.32
CA LEU A 145 6.57 8.65 0.81
C LEU A 145 7.22 7.52 0.02
N LEU A 146 8.25 7.86 -0.71
CA LEU A 146 9.06 6.94 -1.51
C LEU A 146 10.23 6.40 -0.68
N ASP A 147 10.72 5.22 -1.07
CA ASP A 147 11.93 4.66 -0.48
C ASP A 147 13.18 5.45 -0.91
N ASN A 148 14.23 5.36 -0.12
CA ASN A 148 15.49 6.07 -0.38
C ASN A 148 16.18 5.62 -1.68
N ASP A 149 15.86 4.41 -2.15
CA ASP A 149 16.40 3.87 -3.38
C ASP A 149 15.90 4.58 -4.66
N CYS A 150 14.91 5.48 -4.53
CA CYS A 150 14.50 6.37 -5.62
C CYS A 150 15.63 7.29 -6.10
N LEU A 151 16.61 7.58 -5.23
CA LEU A 151 17.77 8.41 -5.54
C LEU A 151 19.01 7.59 -5.87
N THR A 152 19.00 6.27 -5.64
CA THR A 152 20.15 5.40 -5.86
C THR A 152 20.24 5.04 -7.35
N VAL A 153 21.29 5.52 -8.00
CA VAL A 153 21.68 5.11 -9.33
C VAL A 153 22.88 4.19 -9.20
N GLU A 154 22.65 2.88 -9.26
CA GLU A 154 23.72 1.89 -9.29
C GLU A 154 24.16 1.71 -10.74
N TYR A 155 25.47 1.91 -11.00
CA TYR A 155 26.07 1.67 -12.30
C TYR A 155 26.36 0.16 -12.43
N GLU A 156 25.62 -0.51 -13.30
CA GLU A 156 25.97 -1.83 -13.81
C GLU A 156 26.02 -1.72 -15.34
N GLU A 157 27.04 -2.30 -15.97
CA GLU A 157 27.35 -2.11 -17.41
C GLU A 157 26.15 -2.41 -18.35
N ASP A 158 25.23 -3.28 -17.96
CA ASP A 158 24.07 -3.69 -18.76
C ASP A 158 22.73 -3.10 -18.30
N LYS A 159 22.71 -2.16 -17.35
CA LYS A 159 21.46 -1.57 -16.84
C LYS A 159 21.15 -0.22 -17.46
N ASP A 160 19.91 -0.07 -17.90
CA ASP A 160 19.35 1.24 -18.25
C ASP A 160 19.19 2.10 -16.98
N LEU A 161 20.19 2.97 -16.77
CA LEU A 161 20.24 3.90 -15.63
C LEU A 161 19.07 4.88 -15.58
N ALA A 162 18.41 5.16 -16.71
CA ALA A 162 17.26 6.03 -16.77
C ALA A 162 15.96 5.34 -16.31
N LYS A 163 15.94 4.02 -16.32
CA LYS A 163 14.72 3.24 -16.04
C LYS A 163 14.17 3.50 -14.64
N ARG A 164 15.02 3.50 -13.61
CA ARG A 164 14.58 3.66 -12.22
C ARG A 164 14.05 5.06 -11.91
N PRO A 165 14.79 6.15 -12.21
CA PRO A 165 14.25 7.51 -12.08
C PRO A 165 12.95 7.71 -12.88
N THR A 166 12.84 7.14 -14.07
CA THR A 166 11.63 7.22 -14.89
C THR A 166 10.45 6.53 -14.23
N LEU A 167 10.64 5.37 -13.60
CA LEU A 167 9.58 4.66 -12.85
C LEU A 167 9.07 5.49 -11.66
N PHE A 168 9.97 6.06 -10.86
CA PHE A 168 9.59 6.92 -9.75
C PHE A 168 8.87 8.20 -10.21
N TYR A 169 9.40 8.84 -11.25
CA TYR A 169 8.75 10.01 -11.86
C TYR A 169 7.33 9.67 -12.36
N SER A 170 7.17 8.53 -13.01
CA SER A 170 5.87 8.07 -13.49
C SER A 170 4.90 7.79 -12.35
N ALA A 171 5.38 7.18 -11.24
CA ALA A 171 4.56 6.92 -10.07
C ALA A 171 4.07 8.22 -9.43
N VAL A 172 4.97 9.19 -9.24
CA VAL A 172 4.65 10.53 -8.69
C VAL A 172 3.64 11.26 -9.57
N ARG A 173 3.87 11.29 -10.88
CA ARG A 173 2.98 11.92 -11.86
C ARG A 173 1.59 11.29 -11.81
N ASN A 174 1.51 9.97 -11.83
CA ASN A 174 0.23 9.25 -11.80
C ASN A 174 -0.50 9.48 -10.48
N PHE A 175 0.19 9.40 -9.35
CA PHE A 175 -0.41 9.68 -8.05
C PHE A 175 -0.99 11.10 -7.99
N ARG A 176 -0.27 12.10 -8.50
CA ARG A 176 -0.76 13.48 -8.59
C ARG A 176 -2.02 13.57 -9.44
N GLU A 177 -2.06 12.88 -10.60
CA GLU A 177 -3.26 12.88 -11.45
C GLU A 177 -4.46 12.24 -10.75
N TYR A 178 -4.26 11.12 -10.03
CA TYR A 178 -5.33 10.43 -9.33
C TYR A 178 -5.85 11.21 -8.12
N THR A 179 -5.07 12.12 -7.56
CA THR A 179 -5.43 12.89 -6.36
C THR A 179 -5.89 14.31 -6.64
N LYS A 180 -5.79 14.81 -7.86
CA LYS A 180 -6.06 16.21 -8.22
C LYS A 180 -7.49 16.71 -7.92
N HIS A 181 -8.44 15.78 -7.76
CA HIS A 181 -9.85 16.09 -7.47
C HIS A 181 -10.18 16.02 -5.97
N LEU A 182 -9.18 15.70 -5.13
CA LEU A 182 -9.34 15.66 -3.68
C LEU A 182 -9.06 17.03 -3.07
N ASP A 183 -9.80 17.35 -2.02
CA ASP A 183 -9.63 18.61 -1.26
C ASP A 183 -8.53 18.44 -0.19
N CYS A 184 -7.29 18.19 -0.65
CA CYS A 184 -6.11 18.07 0.21
C CYS A 184 -4.85 18.47 -0.54
N ASP A 185 -3.86 18.96 0.19
CA ASP A 185 -2.52 19.23 -0.35
C ASP A 185 -1.75 17.92 -0.52
N VAL A 186 -1.12 17.75 -1.69
CA VAL A 186 -0.37 16.52 -2.02
C VAL A 186 1.11 16.83 -2.08
N TYR A 187 1.86 16.07 -1.28
CA TYR A 187 3.31 16.18 -1.16
C TYR A 187 4.00 14.87 -1.56
N PHE A 188 5.23 15.00 -2.01
CA PHE A 188 6.11 13.89 -2.32
C PHE A 188 7.35 13.99 -1.45
N ALA A 189 7.70 12.91 -0.79
CA ALA A 189 8.85 12.83 0.07
C ALA A 189 9.62 11.53 -0.18
N HIS A 190 10.88 11.52 0.15
CA HIS A 190 11.71 10.31 0.18
C HIS A 190 12.51 10.27 1.48
N LEU A 191 12.90 9.07 1.90
CA LEU A 191 13.82 8.91 3.02
C LEU A 191 15.23 9.26 2.55
N ASN A 192 15.93 10.09 3.32
CA ASN A 192 17.35 10.30 3.08
C ASN A 192 18.13 9.06 3.49
N PRO A 193 19.08 8.56 2.69
CA PRO A 193 20.07 7.64 3.19
C PRO A 193 20.93 8.37 4.24
N GLU A 194 21.06 7.77 5.40
CA GLU A 194 22.04 8.21 6.41
C GLU A 194 23.47 7.85 5.97
#